data_e462bdc30b0e0f67562e5734b8dca361
#
_entry.id   e462bdc30b0e0f67562e5734b8dca361
#
_cell.length_a   1.000
_cell.length_b   1.000
_cell.length_c   1.000
_cell.angle_alpha   90.00
_cell.angle_beta   90.00
_cell.angle_gamma   90.00
#
_symmetry.space_group_name_H-M   'P 1'
#
loop_
_entity.id
_entity.type
_entity.pdbx_description
1 polymer ?
#
loop_
_entity_poly.entity_id
_entity_poly.type
_entity_poly.pdbx_seq_one_letter_code
_entity_poly.pdbx_strand_id
1 'polypeptide(L)'
;MSCSTLLSSVPAWVNAVTVVVLAVITWRYARSAKRQAAASEQQAKAATKQAAAAERQISILQSQIEQQAGFALATLKECISELQQTANDWAQRMILWGQLTPQAGISILPDGWAVSLEHARCMAPDLYQELLTIQRLSKQASRSIDEFTTKAAAYRGASEPDQIQALLVQIQNGCEAAAKRLAPLS
;
A
#
# COMPACT_ATOMS: atom_id res chain seq x y z
N MET A 1 -73.74 -39.74 17.61
CA MET A 1 -73.75 -40.09 16.18
C MET A 1 -72.30 -40.27 15.76
N SER A 2 -71.89 -41.51 15.56
CA SER A 2 -70.52 -41.92 15.40
C SER A 2 -70.00 -41.56 13.97
N CYS A 3 -68.91 -40.85 13.91
CA CYS A 3 -68.23 -40.39 12.65
C CYS A 3 -67.71 -41.58 11.77
N SER A 4 -67.80 -42.79 12.30
CA SER A 4 -67.33 -44.02 11.64
C SER A 4 -68.20 -44.57 10.52
N THR A 5 -69.47 -44.12 10.41
CA THR A 5 -70.41 -44.65 9.40
C THR A 5 -70.42 -43.92 8.09
N LEU A 6 -69.77 -42.77 7.96
CA LEU A 6 -69.71 -42.00 6.72
C LEU A 6 -68.53 -42.42 5.78
N LEU A 7 -67.55 -43.13 6.29
CA LEU A 7 -66.42 -43.62 5.49
C LEU A 7 -66.68 -44.91 4.71
N SER A 8 -67.72 -45.66 5.05
CA SER A 8 -68.07 -46.93 4.39
C SER A 8 -68.87 -46.82 3.08
N SER A 9 -69.24 -45.59 2.70
CA SER A 9 -70.04 -45.33 1.49
C SER A 9 -69.24 -44.77 0.30
N VAL A 10 -67.93 -44.60 0.45
CA VAL A 10 -67.08 -44.10 -0.64
C VAL A 10 -66.87 -45.28 -1.64
N PRO A 11 -67.28 -45.11 -2.91
CA PRO A 11 -67.14 -46.17 -3.92
C PRO A 11 -65.66 -46.55 -4.09
N ALA A 12 -65.37 -47.83 -4.22
CA ALA A 12 -63.99 -48.33 -4.33
C ALA A 12 -63.17 -47.69 -5.46
N TRP A 13 -63.84 -47.24 -6.53
CA TRP A 13 -63.18 -46.52 -7.64
C TRP A 13 -62.63 -45.14 -7.24
N VAL A 14 -63.28 -44.44 -6.28
CA VAL A 14 -62.79 -43.11 -5.78
C VAL A 14 -61.48 -43.30 -5.03
N ASN A 15 -61.39 -44.34 -4.21
CA ASN A 15 -60.13 -44.66 -3.55
C ASN A 15 -58.99 -45.01 -4.53
N ALA A 16 -59.33 -45.78 -5.59
CA ALA A 16 -58.36 -46.13 -6.63
C ALA A 16 -57.86 -44.87 -7.39
N VAL A 17 -58.76 -43.97 -7.74
CA VAL A 17 -58.41 -42.71 -8.40
C VAL A 17 -57.52 -41.82 -7.50
N THR A 18 -57.86 -41.72 -6.21
CA THR A 18 -57.09 -40.95 -5.25
C THR A 18 -55.67 -41.47 -5.12
N VAL A 19 -55.49 -42.78 -5.04
CA VAL A 19 -54.15 -43.44 -4.97
C VAL A 19 -53.36 -43.17 -6.24
N VAL A 20 -53.95 -43.24 -7.42
CA VAL A 20 -53.26 -42.95 -8.67
C VAL A 20 -52.84 -41.47 -8.75
N VAL A 21 -53.73 -40.56 -8.35
CA VAL A 21 -53.42 -39.10 -8.35
C VAL A 21 -52.27 -38.83 -7.38
N LEU A 22 -52.29 -39.37 -6.16
CA LEU A 22 -51.22 -39.25 -5.20
C LEU A 22 -49.89 -39.82 -5.72
N ALA A 23 -49.95 -41.00 -6.37
CA ALA A 23 -48.73 -41.60 -6.97
C ALA A 23 -48.13 -40.70 -8.06
N VAL A 24 -48.94 -40.09 -8.93
CA VAL A 24 -48.49 -39.16 -9.98
C VAL A 24 -47.89 -37.88 -9.37
N ILE A 25 -48.53 -37.32 -8.35
CA ILE A 25 -48.04 -36.13 -7.67
C ILE A 25 -46.70 -36.47 -7.00
N THR A 26 -46.60 -37.56 -6.25
CA THR A 26 -45.36 -38.00 -5.59
C THR A 26 -44.23 -38.23 -6.59
N TRP A 27 -44.53 -38.86 -7.72
CA TRP A 27 -43.55 -39.08 -8.78
C TRP A 27 -43.04 -37.77 -9.38
N ARG A 28 -43.95 -36.80 -9.63
CA ARG A 28 -43.57 -35.45 -10.10
C ARG A 28 -42.69 -34.74 -9.07
N TYR A 29 -43.04 -34.79 -7.80
CA TYR A 29 -42.21 -34.20 -6.73
C TYR A 29 -40.84 -34.86 -6.64
N ALA A 30 -40.76 -36.19 -6.68
CA ALA A 30 -39.48 -36.89 -6.68
C ALA A 30 -38.60 -36.52 -7.88
N ARG A 31 -39.21 -36.32 -9.07
CA ARG A 31 -38.48 -35.91 -10.27
C ARG A 31 -38.00 -34.45 -10.17
N SER A 32 -38.83 -33.56 -9.62
CA SER A 32 -38.42 -32.16 -9.41
C SER A 32 -37.33 -32.04 -8.35
N ALA A 33 -37.41 -32.81 -7.25
CA ALA A 33 -36.40 -32.86 -6.21
C ALA A 33 -35.04 -33.33 -6.74
N LYS A 34 -35.01 -34.36 -7.59
CA LYS A 34 -33.78 -34.79 -8.27
C LYS A 34 -33.16 -33.71 -9.14
N ARG A 35 -33.99 -32.93 -9.88
CA ARG A 35 -33.49 -31.83 -10.70
C ARG A 35 -32.96 -30.69 -9.85
N GLN A 36 -33.61 -30.34 -8.74
CA GLN A 36 -33.13 -29.36 -7.79
C GLN A 36 -31.81 -29.79 -7.14
N ALA A 37 -31.71 -31.06 -6.71
CA ALA A 37 -30.47 -31.58 -6.16
C ALA A 37 -29.31 -31.50 -7.16
N ALA A 38 -29.52 -31.89 -8.41
CA ALA A 38 -28.50 -31.75 -9.45
C ALA A 38 -28.11 -30.28 -9.74
N ALA A 39 -29.09 -29.38 -9.75
CA ALA A 39 -28.82 -27.95 -9.93
C ALA A 39 -28.03 -27.36 -8.73
N SER A 40 -28.39 -27.72 -7.50
CA SER A 40 -27.67 -27.28 -6.30
C SER A 40 -26.24 -27.83 -6.24
N GLU A 41 -26.02 -29.08 -6.67
CA GLU A 41 -24.69 -29.66 -6.79
C GLU A 41 -23.82 -28.90 -7.83
N GLN A 42 -24.41 -28.54 -8.97
CA GLN A 42 -23.70 -27.73 -9.98
C GLN A 42 -23.37 -26.33 -9.45
N GLN A 43 -24.30 -25.71 -8.73
CA GLN A 43 -24.06 -24.43 -8.09
C GLN A 43 -22.95 -24.51 -7.04
N ALA A 44 -22.95 -25.55 -6.19
CA ALA A 44 -21.91 -25.77 -5.21
C ALA A 44 -20.53 -25.95 -5.88
N LYS A 45 -20.46 -26.75 -6.97
CA LYS A 45 -19.24 -26.90 -7.77
C LYS A 45 -18.78 -25.62 -8.42
N ALA A 46 -19.70 -24.77 -8.90
CA ALA A 46 -19.38 -23.47 -9.45
C ALA A 46 -18.86 -22.51 -8.37
N ALA A 47 -19.51 -22.50 -7.20
CA ALA A 47 -19.10 -21.67 -6.07
C ALA A 47 -17.69 -22.06 -5.54
N THR A 48 -17.39 -23.36 -5.45
CA THR A 48 -16.04 -23.81 -5.04
C THR A 48 -14.97 -23.42 -6.07
N LYS A 49 -15.26 -23.48 -7.36
CA LYS A 49 -14.34 -22.99 -8.40
C LYS A 49 -14.13 -21.47 -8.34
N GLN A 50 -15.19 -20.71 -8.08
CA GLN A 50 -15.09 -19.26 -7.91
C GLN A 50 -14.28 -18.90 -6.65
N ALA A 51 -14.51 -19.60 -5.53
CA ALA A 51 -13.72 -19.40 -4.31
C ALA A 51 -12.23 -19.67 -4.55
N ALA A 52 -11.90 -20.78 -5.19
CA ALA A 52 -10.50 -21.11 -5.53
C ALA A 52 -9.87 -20.09 -6.49
N ALA A 53 -10.64 -19.52 -7.42
CA ALA A 53 -10.16 -18.46 -8.30
C ALA A 53 -9.92 -17.15 -7.53
N ALA A 54 -10.82 -16.79 -6.61
CA ALA A 54 -10.69 -15.62 -5.75
C ALA A 54 -9.46 -15.73 -4.82
N GLU A 55 -9.22 -16.91 -4.22
CA GLU A 55 -8.02 -17.16 -3.41
C GLU A 55 -6.73 -16.95 -4.21
N ARG A 56 -6.70 -17.46 -5.45
CA ARG A 56 -5.53 -17.21 -6.33
C ARG A 56 -5.34 -15.74 -6.66
N GLN A 57 -6.43 -15.01 -6.92
CA GLN A 57 -6.33 -13.56 -7.14
C GLN A 57 -5.81 -12.82 -5.91
N ILE A 58 -6.30 -13.18 -4.72
CA ILE A 58 -5.81 -12.59 -3.47
C ILE A 58 -4.31 -12.85 -3.29
N SER A 59 -3.85 -14.08 -3.52
CA SER A 59 -2.42 -14.41 -3.38
C SER A 59 -1.54 -13.63 -4.39
N ILE A 60 -2.01 -13.44 -5.62
CA ILE A 60 -1.32 -12.62 -6.63
C ILE A 60 -1.26 -11.15 -6.20
N LEU A 61 -2.39 -10.59 -5.73
CA LEU A 61 -2.43 -9.21 -5.24
C LEU A 61 -1.54 -9.00 -4.03
N GLN A 62 -1.50 -9.95 -3.09
CA GLN A 62 -0.61 -9.89 -1.94
C GLN A 62 0.86 -9.85 -2.38
N SER A 63 1.26 -10.74 -3.30
CA SER A 63 2.64 -10.76 -3.80
C SER A 63 3.01 -9.46 -4.54
N GLN A 64 2.07 -8.87 -5.29
CA GLN A 64 2.28 -7.58 -5.95
C GLN A 64 2.45 -6.43 -4.95
N ILE A 65 1.63 -6.41 -3.89
CA ILE A 65 1.74 -5.40 -2.82
C ILE A 65 3.09 -5.53 -2.11
N GLU A 66 3.52 -6.74 -1.77
CA GLU A 66 4.82 -6.98 -1.14
C GLU A 66 5.99 -6.54 -2.03
N GLN A 67 5.93 -6.84 -3.34
CA GLN A 67 6.94 -6.37 -4.29
C GLN A 67 6.97 -4.85 -4.42
N GLN A 68 5.81 -4.21 -4.50
CA GLN A 68 5.73 -2.74 -4.57
C GLN A 68 6.24 -2.09 -3.28
N ALA A 69 5.91 -2.64 -2.12
CA ALA A 69 6.40 -2.16 -0.83
C ALA A 69 7.93 -2.31 -0.74
N GLY A 70 8.47 -3.45 -1.16
CA GLY A 70 9.92 -3.69 -1.22
C GLY A 70 10.64 -2.69 -2.13
N PHE A 71 10.10 -2.44 -3.33
CA PHE A 71 10.65 -1.45 -4.25
C PHE A 71 10.61 -0.03 -3.67
N ALA A 72 9.47 0.37 -3.10
CA ALA A 72 9.31 1.69 -2.48
C ALA A 72 10.29 1.91 -1.31
N LEU A 73 10.51 0.87 -0.50
CA LEU A 73 11.48 0.89 0.59
C LEU A 73 12.92 1.02 0.08
N ALA A 74 13.28 0.29 -0.97
CA ALA A 74 14.60 0.36 -1.59
C ALA A 74 14.87 1.77 -2.15
N THR A 75 13.91 2.33 -2.89
CA THR A 75 13.99 3.69 -3.44
C THR A 75 14.13 4.74 -2.32
N LEU A 76 13.40 4.60 -1.22
CA LEU A 76 13.50 5.51 -0.08
C LEU A 76 14.89 5.45 0.57
N LYS A 77 15.45 4.24 0.74
CA LYS A 77 16.81 4.06 1.28
C LYS A 77 17.86 4.70 0.38
N GLU A 78 17.73 4.52 -0.94
CA GLU A 78 18.61 5.12 -1.92
C GLU A 78 18.56 6.65 -1.85
N CYS A 79 17.36 7.25 -1.84
CA CYS A 79 17.19 8.71 -1.71
C CYS A 79 17.78 9.25 -0.40
N ILE A 80 17.63 8.55 0.73
CA ILE A 80 18.22 8.97 2.01
C ILE A 80 19.74 8.89 1.94
N SER A 81 20.29 7.83 1.37
CA SER A 81 21.75 7.66 1.20
C SER A 81 22.34 8.74 0.29
N GLU A 82 21.70 9.03 -0.83
CA GLU A 82 22.09 10.09 -1.76
C GLU A 82 22.03 11.48 -1.12
N LEU A 83 20.98 11.75 -0.37
CA LEU A 83 20.85 13.00 0.37
C LEU A 83 21.96 13.15 1.44
N GLN A 84 22.24 12.07 2.18
CA GLN A 84 23.31 12.07 3.19
C GLN A 84 24.67 12.33 2.54
N GLN A 85 24.95 11.68 1.41
CA GLN A 85 26.18 11.90 0.66
C GLN A 85 26.29 13.33 0.15
N THR A 86 25.23 13.85 -0.47
CA THR A 86 25.18 15.23 -0.98
C THR A 86 25.38 16.24 0.14
N ALA A 87 24.75 16.05 1.31
CA ALA A 87 24.94 16.92 2.47
C ALA A 87 26.38 16.86 3.00
N ASN A 88 27.02 15.67 3.00
CA ASN A 88 28.41 15.51 3.38
C ASN A 88 29.37 16.22 2.41
N ASP A 89 29.15 16.07 1.11
CA ASP A 89 29.95 16.73 0.06
C ASP A 89 29.86 18.26 0.19
N TRP A 90 28.68 18.79 0.45
CA TRP A 90 28.50 20.20 0.70
C TRP A 90 29.18 20.65 2.01
N ALA A 91 29.07 19.87 3.08
CA ALA A 91 29.75 20.19 4.33
C ALA A 91 31.28 20.29 4.14
N GLN A 92 31.87 19.37 3.37
CA GLN A 92 33.29 19.41 3.04
C GLN A 92 33.64 20.63 2.17
N ARG A 93 32.82 20.96 1.16
CA ARG A 93 33.01 22.15 0.31
C ARG A 93 32.91 23.44 1.13
N MET A 94 32.04 23.51 2.13
CA MET A 94 31.91 24.67 3.01
C MET A 94 33.17 24.90 3.86
N ILE A 95 33.91 23.86 4.22
CA ILE A 95 35.24 24.01 4.90
C ILE A 95 36.25 24.71 3.99
N LEU A 96 36.15 24.43 2.66
CA LEU A 96 37.04 25.01 1.64
C LEU A 96 36.40 26.23 0.93
N TRP A 97 35.51 26.96 1.61
CA TRP A 97 34.64 27.99 1.07
C TRP A 97 35.35 29.08 0.23
N GLY A 98 36.62 29.37 0.50
CA GLY A 98 37.43 30.30 -0.29
C GLY A 98 37.69 29.89 -1.75
N GLN A 99 37.32 28.66 -2.13
CA GLN A 99 37.49 28.08 -3.48
C GLN A 99 36.16 27.83 -4.18
N LEU A 100 35.01 28.17 -3.55
CA LEU A 100 33.69 27.95 -4.14
C LEU A 100 33.45 28.91 -5.32
N THR A 101 33.12 28.34 -6.47
CA THR A 101 32.59 29.07 -7.61
C THR A 101 31.08 29.31 -7.42
N PRO A 102 30.57 30.50 -7.80
CA PRO A 102 29.13 30.75 -7.76
C PRO A 102 28.38 29.69 -8.58
N GLN A 103 27.43 29.03 -7.95
CA GLN A 103 26.52 28.08 -8.58
C GLN A 103 25.09 28.53 -8.28
N ALA A 104 24.27 28.70 -9.31
CA ALA A 104 22.86 29.02 -9.16
C ALA A 104 22.02 27.75 -9.23
N GLY A 105 20.90 27.72 -8.49
CA GLY A 105 19.94 26.61 -8.55
C GLY A 105 20.38 25.34 -7.85
N ILE A 106 21.14 25.48 -6.76
CA ILE A 106 21.61 24.33 -5.98
C ILE A 106 20.43 23.61 -5.32
N SER A 107 20.28 22.30 -5.59
CA SER A 107 19.36 21.42 -4.88
C SER A 107 20.15 20.37 -4.14
N ILE A 108 19.90 20.25 -2.83
CA ILE A 108 20.44 19.16 -2.01
C ILE A 108 19.53 17.93 -2.08
N LEU A 109 18.22 18.14 -2.34
CA LEU A 109 17.25 17.07 -2.43
C LEU A 109 17.47 16.24 -3.71
N PRO A 110 17.54 14.91 -3.61
CA PRO A 110 17.61 14.02 -4.76
C PRO A 110 16.37 14.13 -5.65
N ASP A 111 16.57 13.79 -6.92
CA ASP A 111 15.45 13.57 -7.84
C ASP A 111 14.55 12.48 -7.34
N GLY A 112 13.39 12.37 -7.30
CA GLY A 112 12.55 11.29 -6.74
C GLY A 112 12.23 11.41 -5.23
N TRP A 113 12.79 12.40 -4.50
CA TRP A 113 12.46 12.62 -3.09
C TRP A 113 10.97 12.76 -2.84
N ALA A 114 10.24 13.46 -3.72
CA ALA A 114 8.79 13.65 -3.60
C ALA A 114 8.03 12.31 -3.68
N VAL A 115 8.44 11.41 -4.56
CA VAL A 115 7.84 10.07 -4.71
C VAL A 115 8.14 9.22 -3.50
N SER A 116 9.38 9.25 -3.01
CA SER A 116 9.80 8.53 -1.81
C SER A 116 9.06 9.00 -0.56
N LEU A 117 8.78 10.31 -0.46
CA LEU A 117 8.01 10.88 0.63
C LEU A 117 6.54 10.41 0.62
N GLU A 118 5.90 10.32 -0.55
CA GLU A 118 4.54 9.77 -0.66
C GLU A 118 4.49 8.28 -0.31
N HIS A 119 5.49 7.50 -0.71
CA HIS A 119 5.61 6.11 -0.28
C HIS A 119 5.75 5.99 1.25
N ALA A 120 6.60 6.82 1.87
CA ALA A 120 6.77 6.84 3.31
C ALA A 120 5.47 7.20 4.05
N ARG A 121 4.69 8.13 3.50
CA ARG A 121 3.38 8.51 4.05
C ARG A 121 2.42 7.32 4.18
N CYS A 122 2.43 6.42 3.18
CA CYS A 122 1.55 5.25 3.16
C CYS A 122 2.06 4.11 4.05
N MET A 123 3.40 3.92 4.13
CA MET A 123 4.00 2.75 4.75
C MET A 123 4.42 2.99 6.21
N ALA A 124 4.85 4.19 6.55
CA ALA A 124 5.42 4.53 7.84
C ALA A 124 5.12 5.99 8.21
N PRO A 125 3.92 6.31 8.73
CA PRO A 125 3.50 7.69 9.01
C PRO A 125 4.41 8.41 10.03
N ASP A 126 5.02 7.70 10.97
CA ASP A 126 5.97 8.28 11.93
C ASP A 126 7.26 8.72 11.24
N LEU A 127 7.78 7.88 10.33
CA LEU A 127 8.96 8.21 9.52
C LEU A 127 8.67 9.37 8.56
N TYR A 128 7.46 9.47 8.04
CA TYR A 128 7.04 10.55 7.15
C TYR A 128 7.23 11.94 7.76
N GLN A 129 6.93 12.13 9.05
CA GLN A 129 7.13 13.41 9.73
C GLN A 129 8.61 13.79 9.85
N GLU A 130 9.47 12.80 10.09
CA GLU A 130 10.93 13.03 10.11
C GLU A 130 11.46 13.40 8.73
N LEU A 131 11.01 12.70 7.68
CA LEU A 131 11.38 13.00 6.30
C LEU A 131 10.90 14.38 5.84
N LEU A 132 9.73 14.83 6.30
CA LEU A 132 9.27 16.20 6.08
C LEU A 132 10.19 17.23 6.75
N THR A 133 10.68 16.94 7.93
CA THR A 133 11.63 17.81 8.64
C THR A 133 12.95 17.89 7.88
N ILE A 134 13.48 16.74 7.45
CA ILE A 134 14.68 16.67 6.60
C ILE A 134 14.48 17.46 5.30
N GLN A 135 13.32 17.33 4.65
CA GLN A 135 12.99 18.09 3.44
C GLN A 135 13.03 19.61 3.68
N ARG A 136 12.48 20.09 4.81
CA ARG A 136 12.49 21.51 5.16
C ARG A 136 13.91 22.02 5.38
N LEU A 137 14.72 21.26 6.14
CA LEU A 137 16.12 21.59 6.38
C LEU A 137 16.92 21.61 5.07
N SER A 138 16.70 20.64 4.19
CA SER A 138 17.40 20.56 2.90
C SER A 138 17.05 21.75 1.99
N LYS A 139 15.77 22.13 1.94
CA LYS A 139 15.34 23.34 1.19
C LYS A 139 15.93 24.63 1.79
N GLN A 140 16.00 24.71 3.10
CA GLN A 140 16.63 25.85 3.78
C GLN A 140 18.13 25.90 3.50
N ALA A 141 18.82 24.78 3.62
CA ALA A 141 20.24 24.68 3.31
C ALA A 141 20.54 25.02 1.85
N SER A 142 19.75 24.48 0.89
CA SER A 142 19.88 24.83 -0.54
C SER A 142 19.80 26.34 -0.78
N ARG A 143 18.80 27.02 -0.19
CA ARG A 143 18.63 28.45 -0.29
C ARG A 143 19.82 29.23 0.32
N SER A 144 20.23 28.81 1.52
CA SER A 144 21.37 29.47 2.21
C SER A 144 22.68 29.29 1.44
N ILE A 145 22.91 28.13 0.81
CA ILE A 145 24.09 27.89 -0.03
C ILE A 145 24.00 28.74 -1.31
N ASP A 146 22.84 28.82 -1.97
CA ASP A 146 22.64 29.63 -3.16
C ASP A 146 22.84 31.09 -2.88
N GLU A 147 22.28 31.62 -1.80
CA GLU A 147 22.49 33.01 -1.35
C GLU A 147 23.97 33.27 -0.98
N PHE A 148 24.60 32.34 -0.28
CA PHE A 148 26.00 32.44 0.13
C PHE A 148 26.93 32.45 -1.09
N THR A 149 26.77 31.51 -2.04
CA THR A 149 27.58 31.44 -3.25
C THR A 149 27.37 32.62 -4.16
N THR A 150 26.16 33.17 -4.23
CA THR A 150 25.85 34.39 -5.00
C THR A 150 26.43 35.63 -4.33
N LYS A 151 26.35 35.76 -3.00
CA LYS A 151 26.89 36.90 -2.25
C LYS A 151 28.40 36.80 -2.03
N ALA A 152 28.97 35.60 -1.94
CA ALA A 152 30.43 35.41 -1.80
C ALA A 152 31.21 35.98 -2.99
N ALA A 153 30.58 36.08 -4.16
CA ALA A 153 31.13 36.81 -5.29
C ALA A 153 31.22 38.35 -5.04
N ALA A 154 30.46 38.90 -4.08
CA ALA A 154 30.35 40.31 -3.81
C ALA A 154 30.87 40.74 -2.41
N TYR A 155 30.92 39.87 -1.41
CA TYR A 155 31.24 40.20 -0.01
C TYR A 155 31.95 39.06 0.74
N ARG A 156 33.10 39.35 1.35
CA ARG A 156 33.81 38.48 2.28
C ARG A 156 33.33 38.72 3.73
N GLY A 157 32.14 38.36 4.07
CA GLY A 157 31.58 38.51 5.42
C GLY A 157 31.31 37.16 6.11
N ALA A 158 31.84 36.94 7.29
CA ALA A 158 32.28 35.65 7.85
C ALA A 158 31.30 34.84 8.70
N SER A 159 29.99 35.19 8.82
CA SER A 159 29.12 34.45 9.78
C SER A 159 28.14 33.43 9.15
N GLU A 160 27.97 33.41 7.85
CA GLU A 160 27.00 32.55 7.15
C GLU A 160 27.45 31.08 6.97
N PRO A 161 28.78 30.75 6.79
CA PRO A 161 29.21 29.36 6.59
C PRO A 161 28.89 28.45 7.78
N ASP A 162 29.00 28.95 9.01
CA ASP A 162 28.75 28.15 10.22
C ASP A 162 27.28 27.77 10.34
N GLN A 163 26.35 28.63 9.94
CA GLN A 163 24.92 28.34 9.92
C GLN A 163 24.58 27.29 8.87
N ILE A 164 25.17 27.37 7.69
CA ILE A 164 25.00 26.38 6.62
C ILE A 164 25.55 25.02 7.09
N GLN A 165 26.73 25.02 7.67
CA GLN A 165 27.34 23.80 8.22
C GLN A 165 26.46 23.16 9.29
N ALA A 166 25.88 23.95 10.20
CA ALA A 166 24.95 23.46 11.21
C ALA A 166 23.70 22.82 10.58
N LEU A 167 23.13 23.40 9.52
CA LEU A 167 22.00 22.82 8.79
C LEU A 167 22.39 21.51 8.11
N LEU A 168 23.55 21.41 7.48
CA LEU A 168 24.02 20.19 6.82
C LEU A 168 24.25 19.07 7.83
N VAL A 169 24.80 19.36 9.00
CA VAL A 169 24.94 18.39 10.10
C VAL A 169 23.58 17.90 10.61
N GLN A 170 22.58 18.79 10.73
CA GLN A 170 21.23 18.40 11.10
C GLN A 170 20.60 17.46 10.06
N ILE A 171 20.79 17.73 8.77
CA ILE A 171 20.33 16.85 7.68
C ILE A 171 20.99 15.48 7.77
N GLN A 172 22.31 15.42 7.96
CA GLN A 172 23.07 14.16 8.12
C GLN A 172 22.53 13.33 9.28
N ASN A 173 22.37 13.95 10.46
CA ASN A 173 21.83 13.29 11.65
C ASN A 173 20.40 12.80 11.42
N GLY A 174 19.56 13.58 10.75
CA GLY A 174 18.21 13.19 10.36
C GLY A 174 18.19 11.99 9.41
N CYS A 175 19.05 11.99 8.39
CA CYS A 175 19.20 10.87 7.44
C CYS A 175 19.67 9.60 8.14
N GLU A 176 20.62 9.70 9.06
CA GLU A 176 21.11 8.57 9.86
C GLU A 176 20.01 7.98 10.75
N ALA A 177 19.22 8.84 11.42
CA ALA A 177 18.10 8.41 12.23
C ALA A 177 17.03 7.71 11.38
N ALA A 178 16.68 8.27 10.23
CA ALA A 178 15.73 7.68 9.30
C ALA A 178 16.22 6.34 8.74
N ALA A 179 17.50 6.23 8.38
CA ALA A 179 18.12 5.00 7.90
C ALA A 179 18.07 3.88 8.96
N LYS A 180 18.36 4.21 10.24
CA LYS A 180 18.27 3.26 11.36
C LYS A 180 16.83 2.74 11.56
N ARG A 181 15.81 3.57 11.35
CA ARG A 181 14.40 3.14 11.43
C ARG A 181 13.95 2.29 10.25
N LEU A 182 14.55 2.48 9.09
CA LEU A 182 14.27 1.66 7.90
C LEU A 182 14.95 0.29 7.93
N ALA A 183 16.01 0.12 8.73
CA ALA A 183 16.74 -1.15 8.81
C ALA A 183 15.87 -2.35 9.22
N PRO A 184 14.95 -2.28 10.21
CA PRO A 184 14.11 -3.41 10.61
C PRO A 184 12.95 -3.69 9.65
N LEU A 185 12.68 -2.80 8.67
CA LEU A 185 11.60 -2.95 7.70
C LEU A 185 12.03 -3.66 6.40
N SER A 186 13.29 -4.08 6.33
CA SER A 186 13.90 -4.69 5.14
C SER A 186 13.99 -6.20 5.21
#